data_e880a8764a996b88fcd1220e6b6d2bcf
#
_entry.id   e880a8764a996b88fcd1220e6b6d2bcf
#
_cell.length_a   1.000
_cell.length_b   1.000
_cell.length_c   1.000
_cell.angle_alpha   90.00
_cell.angle_beta   90.00
_cell.angle_gamma   90.00
#
_symmetry.space_group_name_H-M   'P 1'
#
loop_
_entity.id
_entity.type
_entity.pdbx_description
1 polymer ?
#
loop_
_entity_poly.entity_id
_entity_poly.type
_entity_poly.pdbx_seq_one_letter_code
_entity_poly.pdbx_strand_id
1 'polypeptide(L)'
;MRAEGITSGYGGVPVIRDVSIAVGPAEIVAVIGPNGAGKSTLLKSLVGILRVTGGQVLLGDQDVTNRPPEELARRGVGYVPQVNDIFEPLTVLENLEMGGYLLASGRVRERVEEVGHVFPALAPMLKRRADKLSGGERKMLAIARVLMLDPQVLILDEPTANLSPKLADNLLREHVRRLAGVGKAVLLVEQRARAALEIASWTSVLVSGTTRLEGRPQDLLQREDFEELFLGAGPAKAAHESDEKENEKT
;
A
#
# COMPACT_ATOMS: atom_id res chain seq x y z
N MET A 1 -4.69 -5.68 12.20
CA MET A 1 -4.57 -6.82 11.26
C MET A 1 -3.18 -7.39 11.38
N ARG A 2 -3.04 -8.74 11.34
CA ARG A 2 -1.74 -9.41 11.48
C ARG A 2 -1.67 -10.60 10.53
N ALA A 3 -0.55 -10.80 9.88
CA ALA A 3 -0.21 -11.99 9.13
C ALA A 3 0.97 -12.69 9.82
N GLU A 4 0.91 -13.99 9.95
CA GLU A 4 1.91 -14.81 10.63
C GLU A 4 2.39 -15.91 9.69
N GLY A 5 3.65 -15.85 9.28
CA GLY A 5 4.33 -16.87 8.48
C GLY A 5 3.64 -17.19 7.15
N ILE A 6 2.98 -16.21 6.50
CA ILE A 6 2.19 -16.50 5.31
C ILE A 6 3.07 -16.87 4.12
N THR A 7 2.62 -17.90 3.41
CA THR A 7 3.15 -18.35 2.14
C THR A 7 2.03 -18.29 1.10
N SER A 8 2.31 -17.67 -0.05
CA SER A 8 1.32 -17.49 -1.12
C SER A 8 1.98 -17.27 -2.46
N GLY A 9 1.25 -17.53 -3.55
CA GLY A 9 1.74 -17.37 -4.91
C GLY A 9 0.72 -17.77 -5.97
N TYR A 10 1.15 -17.94 -7.19
CA TYR A 10 0.32 -18.20 -8.34
C TYR A 10 0.58 -19.61 -8.90
N GLY A 11 -0.48 -20.32 -9.32
CA GLY A 11 -0.35 -21.61 -9.96
C GLY A 11 0.38 -22.68 -9.12
N GLY A 12 0.31 -22.58 -7.79
CA GLY A 12 1.02 -23.48 -6.87
C GLY A 12 2.49 -23.12 -6.63
N VAL A 13 3.01 -22.08 -7.29
CA VAL A 13 4.39 -21.61 -7.10
C VAL A 13 4.39 -20.45 -6.09
N PRO A 14 5.03 -20.62 -4.92
CA PRO A 14 5.10 -19.55 -3.92
C PRO A 14 5.92 -18.34 -4.42
N VAL A 15 5.34 -17.15 -4.33
CA VAL A 15 5.99 -15.86 -4.58
C VAL A 15 6.46 -15.24 -3.27
N ILE A 16 5.69 -15.41 -2.20
CA ILE A 16 6.09 -15.02 -0.84
C ILE A 16 6.15 -16.25 0.05
N ARG A 17 7.11 -16.28 0.97
CA ARG A 17 7.37 -17.39 1.89
C ARG A 17 7.66 -16.88 3.28
N ASP A 18 6.95 -17.42 4.26
CA ASP A 18 7.14 -17.15 5.69
C ASP A 18 7.19 -15.65 6.03
N VAL A 19 6.25 -14.87 5.43
CA VAL A 19 6.18 -13.42 5.65
C VAL A 19 5.23 -13.13 6.80
N SER A 20 5.73 -12.41 7.78
CA SER A 20 4.93 -11.90 8.90
C SER A 20 4.86 -10.38 8.87
N ILE A 21 3.68 -9.81 9.17
CA ILE A 21 3.48 -8.36 9.24
C ILE A 21 2.27 -8.07 10.12
N ALA A 22 2.33 -6.97 10.87
CA ALA A 22 1.23 -6.52 11.70
C ALA A 22 1.04 -5.00 11.54
N VAL A 23 -0.22 -4.56 11.61
CA VAL A 23 -0.60 -3.14 11.69
C VAL A 23 -1.71 -2.98 12.71
N GLY A 24 -1.50 -2.06 13.65
CA GLY A 24 -2.45 -1.68 14.69
C GLY A 24 -3.22 -0.39 14.38
N PRO A 25 -4.21 -0.04 15.23
CA PRO A 25 -4.92 1.24 15.12
C PRO A 25 -3.94 2.43 15.23
N ALA A 26 -4.19 3.48 14.45
CA ALA A 26 -3.37 4.69 14.40
C ALA A 26 -1.92 4.46 13.92
N GLU A 27 -1.62 3.32 13.34
CA GLU A 27 -0.30 3.00 12.79
C GLU A 27 -0.28 3.07 11.27
N ILE A 28 0.88 3.46 10.73
CA ILE A 28 1.22 3.30 9.32
C ILE A 28 2.39 2.32 9.25
N VAL A 29 2.15 1.15 8.68
CA VAL A 29 3.19 0.17 8.43
C VAL A 29 3.49 0.15 6.94
N ALA A 30 4.75 0.39 6.59
CA ALA A 30 5.19 0.38 5.19
C ALA A 30 5.84 -0.95 4.82
N VAL A 31 5.48 -1.47 3.65
CA VAL A 31 6.21 -2.54 2.97
C VAL A 31 6.90 -1.95 1.76
N ILE A 32 8.22 -1.99 1.77
CA ILE A 32 9.05 -1.49 0.68
C ILE A 32 9.88 -2.63 0.10
N GLY A 33 10.39 -2.46 -1.10
CA GLY A 33 11.24 -3.44 -1.77
C GLY A 33 11.24 -3.25 -3.29
N PRO A 34 12.17 -3.89 -4.01
CA PRO A 34 12.27 -3.78 -5.45
C PRO A 34 11.03 -4.33 -6.17
N ASN A 35 10.94 -4.05 -7.47
CA ASN A 35 9.92 -4.64 -8.32
C ASN A 35 10.07 -6.15 -8.35
N GLY A 36 8.93 -6.87 -8.29
CA GLY A 36 8.95 -8.34 -8.23
C GLY A 36 9.27 -8.93 -6.85
N ALA A 37 9.50 -8.11 -5.80
CA ALA A 37 9.75 -8.60 -4.45
C ALA A 37 8.58 -9.37 -3.80
N GLY A 38 7.37 -9.31 -4.37
CA GLY A 38 6.18 -9.98 -3.83
C GLY A 38 5.23 -9.05 -3.05
N LYS A 39 5.45 -7.73 -3.07
CA LYS A 39 4.65 -6.74 -2.31
C LYS A 39 3.14 -6.84 -2.60
N SER A 40 2.74 -6.75 -3.87
CA SER A 40 1.32 -6.86 -4.26
C SER A 40 0.76 -8.28 -4.04
N THR A 41 1.61 -9.32 -4.09
CA THR A 41 1.23 -10.69 -3.72
C THR A 41 0.88 -10.76 -2.24
N LEU A 42 1.70 -10.15 -1.38
CA LEU A 42 1.42 -10.02 0.06
C LEU A 42 0.06 -9.36 0.28
N LEU A 43 -0.18 -8.17 -0.30
CA LEU A 43 -1.44 -7.46 -0.10
C LEU A 43 -2.65 -8.25 -0.61
N LYS A 44 -2.57 -8.84 -1.81
CA LYS A 44 -3.64 -9.68 -2.36
C LYS A 44 -3.95 -10.90 -1.49
N SER A 45 -2.94 -11.46 -0.81
CA SER A 45 -3.14 -12.57 0.14
C SER A 45 -3.85 -12.10 1.40
N LEU A 46 -3.50 -10.92 1.92
CA LEU A 46 -4.13 -10.33 3.10
C LEU A 46 -5.62 -10.03 2.90
N VAL A 47 -5.99 -9.64 1.68
CA VAL A 47 -7.39 -9.30 1.33
C VAL A 47 -8.17 -10.45 0.69
N GLY A 48 -7.63 -11.67 0.72
CA GLY A 48 -8.33 -12.86 0.23
C GLY A 48 -8.48 -12.98 -1.29
N ILE A 49 -7.81 -12.12 -2.07
CA ILE A 49 -7.78 -12.21 -3.55
C ILE A 49 -6.87 -13.37 -3.98
N LEU A 50 -5.78 -13.61 -3.25
CA LEU A 50 -4.85 -14.68 -3.50
C LEU A 50 -4.81 -15.64 -2.32
N ARG A 51 -4.81 -16.94 -2.62
CA ARG A 51 -4.86 -17.98 -1.59
C ARG A 51 -3.56 -18.05 -0.79
N VAL A 52 -3.67 -18.00 0.53
CA VAL A 52 -2.62 -18.34 1.49
C VAL A 52 -2.53 -19.86 1.58
N THR A 53 -1.35 -20.41 1.36
CA THR A 53 -1.07 -21.86 1.39
C THR A 53 -0.33 -22.29 2.66
N GLY A 54 0.21 -21.36 3.44
CA GLY A 54 0.84 -21.58 4.73
C GLY A 54 0.74 -20.33 5.59
N GLY A 55 0.73 -20.50 6.93
CA GLY A 55 0.55 -19.41 7.87
C GLY A 55 -0.92 -18.98 8.01
N GLN A 56 -1.15 -17.84 8.65
CA GLN A 56 -2.50 -17.34 8.94
C GLN A 56 -2.60 -15.82 8.86
N VAL A 57 -3.82 -15.32 8.60
CA VAL A 57 -4.17 -13.89 8.61
C VAL A 57 -5.23 -13.66 9.69
N LEU A 58 -4.97 -12.72 10.60
CA LEU A 58 -5.81 -12.41 11.73
C LEU A 58 -6.33 -10.96 11.65
N LEU A 59 -7.61 -10.77 11.94
CA LEU A 59 -8.22 -9.46 12.15
C LEU A 59 -8.71 -9.38 13.61
N GLY A 60 -7.95 -8.62 14.43
CA GLY A 60 -8.03 -8.81 15.88
C GLY A 60 -7.60 -10.23 16.24
N ASP A 61 -8.45 -10.94 16.99
CA ASP A 61 -8.23 -12.34 17.39
C ASP A 61 -8.94 -13.34 16.46
N GLN A 62 -9.58 -12.87 15.38
CA GLN A 62 -10.31 -13.72 14.46
C GLN A 62 -9.44 -14.15 13.29
N ASP A 63 -9.37 -15.44 13.02
CA ASP A 63 -8.76 -15.99 11.82
C ASP A 63 -9.64 -15.68 10.60
N VAL A 64 -9.08 -14.92 9.69
CA VAL A 64 -9.69 -14.51 8.42
C VAL A 64 -8.93 -15.05 7.20
N THR A 65 -8.09 -16.05 7.42
CA THR A 65 -7.28 -16.67 6.35
C THR A 65 -8.18 -17.19 5.23
N ASN A 66 -7.86 -16.79 4.00
CA ASN A 66 -8.62 -17.18 2.81
C ASN A 66 -10.12 -16.82 2.83
N ARG A 67 -10.56 -15.90 3.68
CA ARG A 67 -11.91 -15.34 3.57
C ARG A 67 -12.02 -14.49 2.31
N PRO A 68 -13.17 -14.51 1.63
CA PRO A 68 -13.34 -13.73 0.40
C PRO A 68 -13.30 -12.22 0.67
N PRO A 69 -12.86 -11.42 -0.32
CA PRO A 69 -12.68 -9.97 -0.14
C PRO A 69 -13.93 -9.23 0.34
N GLU A 70 -15.11 -9.62 -0.10
CA GLU A 70 -16.38 -9.02 0.32
C GLU A 70 -16.71 -9.28 1.81
N GLU A 71 -16.27 -10.40 2.37
CA GLU A 71 -16.39 -10.66 3.79
C GLU A 71 -15.43 -9.79 4.60
N LEU A 72 -14.19 -9.63 4.12
CA LEU A 72 -13.20 -8.75 4.75
C LEU A 72 -13.64 -7.28 4.69
N ALA A 73 -14.23 -6.85 3.58
CA ALA A 73 -14.79 -5.51 3.46
C ALA A 73 -15.90 -5.24 4.50
N ARG A 74 -16.82 -6.20 4.71
CA ARG A 74 -17.85 -6.10 5.77
C ARG A 74 -17.28 -6.10 7.18
N ARG A 75 -16.09 -6.66 7.36
CA ARG A 75 -15.36 -6.67 8.65
C ARG A 75 -14.47 -5.44 8.82
N GLY A 76 -14.54 -4.46 7.92
CA GLY A 76 -13.81 -3.20 8.01
C GLY A 76 -12.39 -3.22 7.46
N VAL A 77 -12.10 -4.08 6.48
CA VAL A 77 -10.85 -4.06 5.71
C VAL A 77 -11.10 -3.38 4.36
N GLY A 78 -10.41 -2.28 4.10
CA GLY A 78 -10.45 -1.57 2.83
C GLY A 78 -9.16 -1.82 2.02
N TYR A 79 -9.30 -2.04 0.72
CA TYR A 79 -8.17 -2.24 -0.18
C TYR A 79 -8.24 -1.30 -1.39
N VAL A 80 -7.15 -0.57 -1.61
CA VAL A 80 -6.96 0.27 -2.79
C VAL A 80 -5.87 -0.36 -3.66
N PRO A 81 -6.21 -0.95 -4.81
CA PRO A 81 -5.24 -1.56 -5.71
C PRO A 81 -4.41 -0.49 -6.46
N GLN A 82 -3.27 -0.89 -6.99
CA GLN A 82 -2.41 -0.02 -7.79
C GLN A 82 -3.08 0.48 -9.08
N VAL A 83 -3.85 -0.39 -9.74
CA VAL A 83 -4.55 -0.14 -11.01
C VAL A 83 -6.02 -0.51 -10.90
N ASN A 84 -6.85 0.00 -11.81
CA ASN A 84 -8.31 -0.23 -11.85
C ASN A 84 -8.98 0.17 -10.52
N ASP A 85 -8.46 1.23 -9.92
CA ASP A 85 -8.84 1.71 -8.60
C ASP A 85 -10.10 2.60 -8.62
N ILE A 86 -10.58 3.03 -9.80
CA ILE A 86 -11.80 3.82 -10.00
C ILE A 86 -12.60 3.32 -11.22
N PHE A 87 -13.87 3.70 -11.30
CA PHE A 87 -14.74 3.50 -12.48
C PHE A 87 -14.67 4.75 -13.35
N GLU A 88 -13.78 4.77 -14.34
CA GLU A 88 -13.52 5.92 -15.20
C GLU A 88 -14.76 6.49 -15.92
N PRO A 89 -15.71 5.67 -16.43
CA PRO A 89 -16.92 6.17 -17.08
C PRO A 89 -17.89 6.89 -16.15
N LEU A 90 -17.83 6.60 -14.84
CA LEU A 90 -18.73 7.16 -13.84
C LEU A 90 -18.23 8.53 -13.35
N THR A 91 -19.15 9.31 -12.81
CA THR A 91 -18.83 10.55 -12.09
C THR A 91 -18.11 10.27 -10.75
N VAL A 92 -17.55 11.29 -10.13
CA VAL A 92 -16.97 11.20 -8.78
C VAL A 92 -18.02 10.72 -7.80
N LEU A 93 -19.24 11.29 -7.82
CA LEU A 93 -20.34 10.88 -6.94
C LEU A 93 -20.70 9.41 -7.14
N GLU A 94 -20.93 8.99 -8.37
CA GLU A 94 -21.27 7.58 -8.67
C GLU A 94 -20.15 6.62 -8.23
N ASN A 95 -18.87 6.99 -8.35
CA ASN A 95 -17.76 6.22 -7.81
C ASN A 95 -17.85 6.07 -6.28
N LEU A 96 -18.19 7.15 -5.56
CA LEU A 96 -18.38 7.11 -4.11
C LEU A 96 -19.59 6.24 -3.75
N GLU A 97 -20.72 6.41 -4.43
CA GLU A 97 -21.92 5.58 -4.22
C GLU A 97 -21.64 4.09 -4.44
N MET A 98 -20.87 3.75 -5.48
CA MET A 98 -20.40 2.38 -5.71
C MET A 98 -19.51 1.87 -4.56
N GLY A 99 -18.67 2.73 -3.96
CA GLY A 99 -17.91 2.41 -2.76
C GLY A 99 -18.80 2.12 -1.55
N GLY A 100 -19.95 2.79 -1.48
CA GLY A 100 -20.94 2.65 -0.41
C GLY A 100 -22.03 1.58 -0.67
N TYR A 101 -21.90 0.70 -1.65
CA TYR A 101 -22.96 -0.22 -2.08
C TYR A 101 -23.48 -1.18 -0.99
N LEU A 102 -22.71 -1.40 0.07
CA LEU A 102 -23.13 -2.20 1.24
C LEU A 102 -23.89 -1.38 2.29
N LEU A 103 -23.95 -0.05 2.14
CA LEU A 103 -24.63 0.82 3.09
C LEU A 103 -26.13 0.93 2.77
N ALA A 104 -26.93 1.20 3.81
CA ALA A 104 -28.33 1.60 3.61
C ALA A 104 -28.39 2.93 2.84
N SER A 105 -29.38 3.10 1.96
CA SER A 105 -29.48 4.25 1.03
C SER A 105 -29.39 5.61 1.72
N GLY A 106 -29.98 5.79 2.91
CA GLY A 106 -29.88 7.04 3.66
C GLY A 106 -28.47 7.34 4.17
N ARG A 107 -27.67 6.31 4.47
CA ARG A 107 -26.31 6.45 4.99
C ARG A 107 -25.29 6.81 3.91
N VAL A 108 -25.56 6.45 2.64
CA VAL A 108 -24.63 6.75 1.53
C VAL A 108 -24.37 8.25 1.41
N ARG A 109 -25.43 9.07 1.46
CA ARG A 109 -25.31 10.52 1.35
C ARG A 109 -24.48 11.14 2.47
N GLU A 110 -24.74 10.72 3.71
CA GLU A 110 -23.95 11.19 4.87
C GLU A 110 -22.48 10.81 4.74
N ARG A 111 -22.19 9.57 4.26
CA ARG A 111 -20.81 9.13 4.04
C ARG A 111 -20.12 9.92 2.94
N VAL A 112 -20.81 10.30 1.88
CA VAL A 112 -20.24 11.19 0.84
C VAL A 112 -19.79 12.52 1.46
N GLU A 113 -20.58 13.12 2.35
CA GLU A 113 -20.24 14.35 3.04
C GLU A 113 -19.05 14.13 3.99
N GLU A 114 -19.04 13.07 4.81
CA GLU A 114 -17.95 12.73 5.72
C GLU A 114 -16.61 12.49 4.96
N VAL A 115 -16.64 11.73 3.86
CA VAL A 115 -15.48 11.49 3.01
C VAL A 115 -15.02 12.78 2.31
N GLY A 116 -15.97 13.66 1.96
CA GLY A 116 -15.69 15.00 1.43
C GLY A 116 -14.88 15.87 2.40
N HIS A 117 -15.02 15.69 3.72
CA HIS A 117 -14.17 16.36 4.70
C HIS A 117 -12.73 15.84 4.73
N VAL A 118 -12.53 14.56 4.38
CA VAL A 118 -11.17 13.98 4.25
C VAL A 118 -10.50 14.46 2.96
N PHE A 119 -11.27 14.56 1.88
CA PHE A 119 -10.81 14.98 0.54
C PHE A 119 -11.60 16.19 0.04
N PRO A 120 -11.41 17.41 0.58
CA PRO A 120 -12.20 18.59 0.19
C PRO A 120 -12.07 18.93 -1.30
N ALA A 121 -10.96 18.56 -1.94
CA ALA A 121 -10.73 18.76 -3.36
C ALA A 121 -11.74 18.03 -4.26
N LEU A 122 -12.38 16.95 -3.79
CA LEU A 122 -13.37 16.17 -4.54
C LEU A 122 -14.77 16.83 -4.50
N ALA A 123 -15.09 17.62 -3.48
CA ALA A 123 -16.43 18.19 -3.30
C ALA A 123 -16.92 19.02 -4.52
N PRO A 124 -16.11 19.93 -5.12
CA PRO A 124 -16.55 20.67 -6.31
C PRO A 124 -16.62 19.81 -7.58
N MET A 125 -16.11 18.57 -7.54
CA MET A 125 -16.00 17.69 -8.70
C MET A 125 -17.04 16.55 -8.71
N LEU A 126 -17.97 16.48 -7.77
CA LEU A 126 -18.91 15.36 -7.61
C LEU A 126 -19.62 14.98 -8.92
N LYS A 127 -19.96 15.96 -9.76
CA LYS A 127 -20.64 15.74 -11.06
C LYS A 127 -19.67 15.51 -12.22
N ARG A 128 -18.35 15.61 -12.00
CA ARG A 128 -17.33 15.44 -13.03
C ARG A 128 -17.08 13.95 -13.25
N ARG A 129 -16.92 13.53 -14.51
CA ARG A 129 -16.55 12.15 -14.83
C ARG A 129 -15.13 11.86 -14.39
N ALA A 130 -14.90 10.64 -13.87
CA ALA A 130 -13.62 10.25 -13.32
C ALA A 130 -12.50 10.15 -14.37
N ASP A 131 -12.83 9.90 -15.65
CA ASP A 131 -11.89 9.94 -16.77
C ASP A 131 -11.29 11.33 -17.04
N LYS A 132 -11.91 12.41 -16.52
CA LYS A 132 -11.48 13.80 -16.65
C LYS A 132 -10.67 14.31 -15.45
N LEU A 133 -10.42 13.46 -14.47
CA LEU A 133 -9.62 13.79 -13.30
C LEU A 133 -8.11 13.72 -13.61
N SER A 134 -7.33 14.57 -12.95
CA SER A 134 -5.87 14.43 -12.89
C SER A 134 -5.46 13.16 -12.15
N GLY A 135 -4.21 12.71 -12.31
CA GLY A 135 -3.70 11.53 -11.60
C GLY A 135 -3.85 11.61 -10.08
N GLY A 136 -3.57 12.78 -9.48
CA GLY A 136 -3.75 12.99 -8.04
C GLY A 136 -5.20 12.94 -7.60
N GLU A 137 -6.12 13.58 -8.35
CA GLU A 137 -7.56 13.53 -8.09
C GLU A 137 -8.10 12.11 -8.21
N ARG A 138 -7.63 11.31 -9.19
CA ARG A 138 -7.99 9.89 -9.33
C ARG A 138 -7.55 9.08 -8.11
N LYS A 139 -6.33 9.26 -7.61
CA LYS A 139 -5.85 8.55 -6.42
C LYS A 139 -6.61 8.96 -5.16
N MET A 140 -6.94 10.24 -5.01
CA MET A 140 -7.83 10.69 -3.93
C MET A 140 -9.21 10.04 -4.04
N LEU A 141 -9.80 9.97 -5.24
CA LEU A 141 -11.09 9.30 -5.46
C LEU A 141 -11.03 7.80 -5.15
N ALA A 142 -9.95 7.12 -5.52
CA ALA A 142 -9.77 5.70 -5.22
C ALA A 142 -9.77 5.41 -3.71
N ILE A 143 -9.05 6.21 -2.93
CA ILE A 143 -9.04 6.10 -1.47
C ILE A 143 -10.41 6.49 -0.90
N ALA A 144 -10.98 7.62 -1.36
CA ALA A 144 -12.28 8.12 -0.93
C ALA A 144 -13.38 7.07 -1.12
N ARG A 145 -13.38 6.35 -2.26
CA ARG A 145 -14.31 5.27 -2.56
C ARG A 145 -14.25 4.14 -1.53
N VAL A 146 -13.04 3.74 -1.14
CA VAL A 146 -12.85 2.69 -0.13
C VAL A 146 -13.28 3.17 1.26
N LEU A 147 -13.06 4.45 1.58
CA LEU A 147 -13.49 5.04 2.85
C LEU A 147 -15.01 5.13 3.02
N MET A 148 -15.80 4.97 1.97
CA MET A 148 -17.26 4.96 2.07
C MET A 148 -17.78 3.90 3.05
N LEU A 149 -17.10 2.76 3.18
CA LEU A 149 -17.45 1.70 4.14
C LEU A 149 -16.86 1.89 5.54
N ASP A 150 -16.18 3.01 5.78
CA ASP A 150 -15.52 3.30 7.07
C ASP A 150 -14.56 2.21 7.57
N PRO A 151 -13.63 1.73 6.75
CA PRO A 151 -12.75 0.63 7.15
C PRO A 151 -11.91 1.00 8.36
N GLN A 152 -11.63 0.01 9.23
CA GLN A 152 -10.69 0.17 10.34
C GLN A 152 -9.25 -0.12 9.90
N VAL A 153 -9.08 -0.99 8.91
CA VAL A 153 -7.79 -1.31 8.28
C VAL A 153 -7.84 -0.87 6.83
N LEU A 154 -6.89 -0.06 6.41
CA LEU A 154 -6.74 0.41 5.04
C LEU A 154 -5.45 -0.14 4.44
N ILE A 155 -5.57 -0.86 3.34
CA ILE A 155 -4.46 -1.46 2.61
C ILE A 155 -4.29 -0.72 1.28
N LEU A 156 -3.12 -0.10 1.07
CA LEU A 156 -2.82 0.74 -0.08
C LEU A 156 -1.68 0.13 -0.90
N ASP A 157 -1.95 -0.22 -2.16
CA ASP A 157 -0.97 -0.80 -3.09
C ASP A 157 -0.44 0.28 -4.04
N GLU A 158 0.75 0.80 -3.76
CA GLU A 158 1.46 1.85 -4.51
C GLU A 158 0.56 3.06 -4.86
N PRO A 159 -0.06 3.72 -3.87
CA PRO A 159 -1.01 4.81 -4.13
C PRO A 159 -0.34 6.02 -4.79
N THR A 160 0.99 6.15 -4.73
CA THR A 160 1.72 7.25 -5.37
C THR A 160 2.23 6.92 -6.77
N ALA A 161 1.96 5.72 -7.29
CA ALA A 161 2.38 5.35 -8.63
C ALA A 161 1.86 6.34 -9.69
N ASN A 162 2.73 6.73 -10.61
CA ASN A 162 2.42 7.68 -11.70
C ASN A 162 2.07 9.12 -11.25
N LEU A 163 2.32 9.47 -9.99
CA LEU A 163 2.20 10.84 -9.51
C LEU A 163 3.54 11.59 -9.60
N SER A 164 3.46 12.91 -9.81
CA SER A 164 4.63 13.76 -9.61
C SER A 164 5.10 13.71 -8.15
N PRO A 165 6.38 13.98 -7.84
CA PRO A 165 6.89 13.96 -6.47
C PRO A 165 6.04 14.79 -5.51
N LYS A 166 5.67 16.01 -5.88
CA LYS A 166 4.87 16.92 -5.06
C LYS A 166 3.48 16.36 -4.75
N LEU A 167 2.81 15.74 -5.74
CA LEU A 167 1.49 15.13 -5.54
C LEU A 167 1.57 13.87 -4.67
N ALA A 168 2.62 13.06 -4.84
CA ALA A 168 2.87 11.89 -4.03
C ALA A 168 3.10 12.27 -2.55
N ASP A 169 3.97 13.25 -2.31
CA ASP A 169 4.22 13.75 -0.95
C ASP A 169 2.96 14.30 -0.30
N ASN A 170 2.16 15.07 -1.04
CA ASN A 170 0.89 15.59 -0.53
C ASN A 170 -0.06 14.44 -0.18
N LEU A 171 -0.24 13.45 -1.06
CA LEU A 171 -1.11 12.31 -0.80
C LEU A 171 -0.72 11.55 0.46
N LEU A 172 0.58 11.28 0.64
CA LEU A 172 1.06 10.53 1.79
C LEU A 172 1.02 11.36 3.09
N ARG A 173 1.57 12.57 3.08
CA ARG A 173 1.71 13.40 4.28
C ARG A 173 0.41 14.01 4.76
N GLU A 174 -0.45 14.48 3.82
CA GLU A 174 -1.71 15.15 4.18
C GLU A 174 -2.84 14.14 4.38
N HIS A 175 -3.01 13.20 3.44
CA HIS A 175 -4.18 12.33 3.45
C HIS A 175 -3.93 11.01 4.19
N VAL A 176 -2.89 10.25 3.82
CA VAL A 176 -2.63 8.95 4.44
C VAL A 176 -2.29 9.09 5.92
N ARG A 177 -1.42 10.06 6.27
CA ARG A 177 -1.06 10.33 7.66
C ARG A 177 -2.25 10.79 8.49
N ARG A 178 -3.15 11.60 7.89
CA ARG A 178 -4.39 12.01 8.56
C ARG A 178 -5.32 10.84 8.86
N LEU A 179 -5.41 9.85 7.98
CA LEU A 179 -6.23 8.66 8.20
C LEU A 179 -5.74 7.85 9.41
N ALA A 180 -4.43 7.67 9.54
CA ALA A 180 -3.87 7.07 10.75
C ALA A 180 -4.12 7.93 11.99
N GLY A 181 -3.99 9.25 11.87
CA GLY A 181 -4.26 10.21 12.97
C GLY A 181 -5.69 10.15 13.52
N VAL A 182 -6.67 9.69 12.73
CA VAL A 182 -8.05 9.44 13.18
C VAL A 182 -8.31 7.98 13.58
N GLY A 183 -7.25 7.22 13.85
CA GLY A 183 -7.31 5.86 14.40
C GLY A 183 -7.32 4.72 13.40
N LYS A 184 -7.23 4.98 12.08
CA LYS A 184 -7.16 3.91 11.08
C LYS A 184 -5.81 3.20 11.13
N ALA A 185 -5.82 1.87 10.99
CA ALA A 185 -4.62 1.08 10.70
C ALA A 185 -4.33 1.17 9.20
N VAL A 186 -3.12 1.58 8.81
CA VAL A 186 -2.76 1.73 7.39
C VAL A 186 -1.58 0.83 7.05
N LEU A 187 -1.79 -0.13 6.17
CA LEU A 187 -0.72 -0.92 5.55
C LEU A 187 -0.46 -0.34 4.15
N LEU A 188 0.74 0.21 3.98
CA LEU A 188 1.16 0.91 2.77
C LEU A 188 2.25 0.12 2.05
N VAL A 189 2.01 -0.27 0.81
CA VAL A 189 3.07 -0.74 -0.09
C VAL A 189 3.51 0.43 -0.96
N GLU A 190 4.82 0.66 -1.03
CA GLU A 190 5.39 1.72 -1.87
C GLU A 190 6.71 1.31 -2.51
N GLN A 191 6.94 1.83 -3.70
CA GLN A 191 8.22 1.74 -4.39
C GLN A 191 9.13 2.91 -4.00
N ARG A 192 8.53 4.08 -3.70
CA ARG A 192 9.24 5.29 -3.24
C ARG A 192 9.55 5.18 -1.75
N ALA A 193 10.62 4.42 -1.42
CA ALA A 193 10.96 4.12 -0.03
C ALA A 193 11.04 5.38 0.86
N ARG A 194 11.73 6.43 0.43
CA ARG A 194 11.90 7.65 1.24
C ARG A 194 10.57 8.24 1.66
N ALA A 195 9.62 8.38 0.72
CA ALA A 195 8.32 8.95 1.01
C ALA A 195 7.49 8.07 1.98
N ALA A 196 7.58 6.74 1.85
CA ALA A 196 6.94 5.80 2.77
C ALA A 196 7.57 5.85 4.17
N LEU A 197 8.91 5.87 4.25
CA LEU A 197 9.65 5.93 5.51
C LEU A 197 9.36 7.19 6.33
N GLU A 198 9.08 8.32 5.68
CA GLU A 198 8.79 9.57 6.36
C GLU A 198 7.45 9.59 7.12
N ILE A 199 6.52 8.73 6.75
CA ILE A 199 5.20 8.67 7.38
C ILE A 199 4.95 7.39 8.18
N ALA A 200 5.73 6.33 7.93
CA ALA A 200 5.57 5.04 8.60
C ALA A 200 6.05 5.06 10.05
N SER A 201 5.37 4.32 10.90
CA SER A 201 5.82 3.99 12.28
C SER A 201 6.70 2.74 12.31
N TRP A 202 6.48 1.83 11.35
CA TRP A 202 7.24 0.60 11.16
C TRP A 202 7.39 0.28 9.67
N THR A 203 8.49 -0.36 9.31
CA THR A 203 8.77 -0.72 7.91
C THR A 203 9.27 -2.15 7.81
N SER A 204 8.78 -2.88 6.82
CA SER A 204 9.27 -4.20 6.40
C SER A 204 9.85 -4.10 4.99
N VAL A 205 11.08 -4.55 4.82
CA VAL A 205 11.77 -4.61 3.52
C VAL A 205 11.63 -6.01 2.94
N LEU A 206 10.86 -6.12 1.87
CA LEU A 206 10.61 -7.38 1.18
C LEU A 206 11.55 -7.54 -0.01
N VAL A 207 12.28 -8.66 -0.08
CA VAL A 207 13.18 -8.98 -1.19
C VAL A 207 12.99 -10.44 -1.57
N SER A 208 12.75 -10.71 -2.85
CA SER A 208 12.59 -12.07 -3.40
C SER A 208 11.59 -12.94 -2.60
N GLY A 209 10.50 -12.32 -2.17
CA GLY A 209 9.39 -13.00 -1.49
C GLY A 209 9.59 -13.27 0.01
N THR A 210 10.63 -12.71 0.63
CA THR A 210 10.89 -12.85 2.07
C THR A 210 11.17 -11.48 2.71
N THR A 211 10.84 -11.34 4.00
CA THR A 211 11.24 -10.18 4.78
C THR A 211 12.75 -10.26 5.06
N ARG A 212 13.51 -9.25 4.66
CA ARG A 212 14.94 -9.16 4.88
C ARG A 212 15.32 -8.25 6.03
N LEU A 213 14.62 -7.15 6.17
CA LEU A 213 14.79 -6.21 7.25
C LEU A 213 13.43 -5.75 7.73
N GLU A 214 13.31 -5.45 9.00
CA GLU A 214 12.18 -4.77 9.57
C GLU A 214 12.60 -3.90 10.75
N GLY A 215 11.88 -2.82 10.99
CA GLY A 215 12.19 -1.92 12.08
C GLY A 215 11.55 -0.54 11.91
N ARG A 216 11.92 0.35 12.82
CA ARG A 216 11.54 1.76 12.69
C ARG A 216 12.30 2.40 11.52
N PRO A 217 11.68 3.31 10.78
CA PRO A 217 12.33 3.99 9.64
C PRO A 217 13.70 4.57 9.96
N GLN A 218 13.84 5.18 11.15
CA GLN A 218 15.07 5.80 11.61
C GLN A 218 16.22 4.79 11.77
N ASP A 219 15.91 3.61 12.29
CA ASP A 219 16.88 2.54 12.50
C ASP A 219 17.33 1.91 11.18
N LEU A 220 16.39 1.76 10.24
CA LEU A 220 16.68 1.23 8.91
C LEU A 220 17.55 2.16 8.08
N LEU A 221 17.31 3.48 8.14
CA LEU A 221 18.09 4.49 7.41
C LEU A 221 19.55 4.61 7.88
N GLN A 222 19.88 4.13 9.10
CA GLN A 222 21.24 4.12 9.63
C GLN A 222 22.03 2.88 9.22
N ARG A 223 21.40 1.89 8.58
CA ARG A 223 22.08 0.66 8.16
C ARG A 223 22.81 0.89 6.85
N GLU A 224 24.07 0.47 6.80
CA GLU A 224 24.90 0.56 5.59
C GLU A 224 24.37 -0.32 4.44
N ASP A 225 23.76 -1.48 4.78
CA ASP A 225 23.20 -2.42 3.81
C ASP A 225 21.79 -2.04 3.30
N PHE A 226 21.16 -1.00 3.84
CA PHE A 226 19.80 -0.62 3.50
C PHE A 226 19.66 -0.19 2.03
N GLU A 227 20.57 0.67 1.54
CA GLU A 227 20.54 1.13 0.14
C GLU A 227 20.87 -0.02 -0.83
N GLU A 228 21.82 -0.90 -0.50
CA GLU A 228 22.16 -2.05 -1.33
C GLU A 228 20.98 -3.04 -1.46
N LEU A 229 20.32 -3.36 -0.36
CA LEU A 229 19.17 -4.26 -0.32
C LEU A 229 17.96 -3.68 -1.08
N PHE A 230 17.80 -2.37 -1.03
CA PHE A 230 16.67 -1.70 -1.68
C PHE A 230 16.90 -1.46 -3.17
N LEU A 231 18.12 -1.05 -3.57
CA LEU A 231 18.46 -0.73 -4.96
C LEU A 231 18.82 -1.97 -5.78
N GLY A 232 18.99 -3.14 -5.15
CA GLY A 232 19.42 -4.35 -5.84
C GLY A 232 20.84 -4.25 -6.40
N ALA A 233 21.65 -3.34 -5.88
CA ALA A 233 23.06 -3.21 -6.20
C ALA A 233 23.84 -4.32 -5.49
N GLY A 234 23.92 -5.47 -6.12
CA GLY A 234 24.96 -6.44 -5.81
C GLY A 234 26.35 -5.82 -6.05
N PRO A 235 27.44 -6.40 -5.51
CA PRO A 235 28.76 -5.79 -5.48
C PRO A 235 29.36 -5.65 -6.89
N ALA A 236 29.22 -4.51 -7.49
CA ALA A 236 29.83 -4.15 -8.79
C ALA A 236 30.57 -2.80 -8.68
N LYS A 237 31.51 -2.67 -7.72
CA LYS A 237 32.54 -1.62 -7.71
C LYS A 237 33.78 -2.08 -6.97
N ALA A 238 34.46 -3.09 -7.50
CA ALA A 238 35.84 -3.42 -7.11
C ALA A 238 36.59 -4.14 -8.24
N ALA A 239 36.46 -3.68 -9.49
CA ALA A 239 37.22 -4.27 -10.62
C ALA A 239 37.55 -3.25 -11.72
N HIS A 240 37.87 -2.00 -11.40
CA HIS A 240 38.36 -1.04 -12.43
C HIS A 240 39.41 -0.05 -11.91
N GLU A 241 40.22 -0.42 -10.92
CA GLU A 241 41.37 0.40 -10.52
C GLU A 241 42.72 -0.32 -10.56
N SER A 242 42.83 -1.50 -11.18
CA SER A 242 44.11 -2.25 -11.27
C SER A 242 44.74 -2.32 -12.67
N ASP A 243 44.11 -1.85 -13.74
CA ASP A 243 44.65 -1.99 -15.11
C ASP A 243 45.21 -0.72 -15.75
N GLU A 244 45.28 0.43 -15.06
CA GLU A 244 45.85 1.65 -15.61
C GLU A 244 47.30 1.98 -15.16
N LYS A 245 47.94 1.07 -14.39
CA LYS A 245 49.32 1.31 -13.90
C LYS A 245 50.43 0.46 -14.56
N GLU A 246 50.14 -0.35 -15.55
CA GLU A 246 51.16 -1.18 -16.21
C GLU A 246 51.51 -0.80 -17.69
N ASN A 247 50.95 0.30 -18.23
CA ASN A 247 51.25 0.70 -19.64
C ASN A 247 52.05 1.99 -19.79
N GLU A 248 52.74 2.45 -18.75
CA GLU A 248 53.65 3.63 -18.86
C GLU A 248 55.11 3.29 -18.52
N LYS A 249 55.59 2.09 -18.90
CA LYS A 249 57.03 1.80 -18.96
C LYS A 249 57.32 0.76 -20.01
N THR A 250 57.40 1.21 -21.32
CA THR A 250 58.35 0.68 -22.31
C THR A 250 58.48 1.68 -23.47
#